data_3240f59900151e8073a560849d4b8a12
#
_entry.id   3240f59900151e8073a560849d4b8a12
#
_cell.length_a   1.000
_cell.length_b   1.000
_cell.length_c   1.000
_cell.angle_alpha   90.00
_cell.angle_beta   90.00
_cell.angle_gamma   90.00
#
_symmetry.space_group_name_H-M   'P 1'
#
loop_
_entity.id
_entity.type
_entity.pdbx_description
1 polymer ?
#
loop_
_entity_poly.entity_id
_entity_poly.type
_entity_poly.pdbx_seq_one_letter_code
_entity_poly.pdbx_strand_id
1 'polypeptide(L)'
;MAASSRAQASVQPWLYGVLLPWHRLLLSLYFRRIIIYGFEHLPINGPVILAPKHFSRWDPVVLAVLSVEPLWFMTNANQFSGVQGWVIRRLGAFPVDLARPQVSSLRYAVELLRSRQKLMLFPEGGIVRDQPLRSLKTGLAHLVQQAETRTGESIPVVPIAIHYEPTATFRAKVTIQILPPLFLADYEQSDKKATLIALTQGLEGALRSGMQQLTTATPPQD
;
A
#
# COMPACT_ATOMS: atom_id res chain seq x y z
N MET A 1 29.32 -0.67 -7.55
CA MET A 1 28.37 0.41 -7.89
C MET A 1 27.17 -0.04 -8.74
N ALA A 2 27.17 -1.18 -9.42
CA ALA A 2 26.08 -1.62 -10.32
C ALA A 2 24.82 -2.19 -9.62
N ALA A 3 24.86 -2.52 -8.33
CA ALA A 3 23.69 -3.08 -7.60
C ALA A 3 22.65 -2.03 -7.16
N SER A 4 23.06 -0.76 -7.04
CA SER A 4 22.18 0.34 -6.59
C SER A 4 21.11 0.72 -7.62
N SER A 5 21.41 0.62 -8.93
CA SER A 5 20.48 1.04 -9.98
C SER A 5 19.30 0.07 -10.19
N ARG A 6 19.43 -1.20 -9.75
CA ARG A 6 18.37 -2.21 -9.89
C ARG A 6 17.25 -2.08 -8.86
N ALA A 7 17.48 -1.37 -7.76
CA ALA A 7 16.51 -1.20 -6.66
C ALA A 7 15.60 0.01 -6.85
N GLN A 8 15.85 0.88 -7.82
CA GLN A 8 15.10 2.13 -7.99
C GLN A 8 14.00 2.00 -9.04
N ALA A 9 12.83 2.58 -8.76
CA ALA A 9 11.82 2.85 -9.78
C ALA A 9 12.22 4.07 -10.61
N SER A 10 11.79 4.12 -11.87
CA SER A 10 12.06 5.24 -12.78
C SER A 10 10.77 5.96 -13.16
N VAL A 11 10.09 6.51 -12.15
CA VAL A 11 8.83 7.24 -12.37
C VAL A 11 9.12 8.51 -13.17
N GLN A 12 8.31 8.71 -14.21
CA GLN A 12 8.31 9.94 -14.99
C GLN A 12 6.97 10.64 -14.74
N PRO A 13 6.94 11.79 -14.02
CA PRO A 13 5.70 12.45 -13.61
C PRO A 13 4.77 12.80 -14.78
N TRP A 14 5.34 13.21 -15.92
CA TRP A 14 4.54 13.51 -17.11
C TRP A 14 3.83 12.28 -17.67
N LEU A 15 4.51 11.11 -17.66
CA LEU A 15 3.92 9.84 -18.11
C LEU A 15 2.77 9.41 -17.19
N TYR A 16 2.96 9.62 -15.88
CA TYR A 16 1.89 9.33 -14.90
C TYR A 16 0.65 10.19 -15.18
N GLY A 17 0.83 11.49 -15.40
CA GLY A 17 -0.27 12.39 -15.75
C GLY A 17 -1.02 12.01 -17.02
N VAL A 18 -0.30 11.56 -18.06
CA VAL A 18 -0.90 11.07 -19.31
C VAL A 18 -1.62 9.74 -19.12
N LEU A 19 -1.06 8.84 -18.33
CA LEU A 19 -1.65 7.49 -18.12
C LEU A 19 -2.83 7.49 -17.15
N LEU A 20 -2.93 8.45 -16.24
CA LEU A 20 -3.96 8.48 -15.21
C LEU A 20 -5.41 8.49 -15.75
N PRO A 21 -5.79 9.30 -16.78
CA PRO A 21 -7.12 9.25 -17.37
C PRO A 21 -7.43 7.88 -17.99
N TRP A 22 -6.46 7.30 -18.71
CA TRP A 22 -6.61 5.98 -19.33
C TRP A 22 -6.73 4.87 -18.30
N HIS A 23 -5.97 4.96 -17.21
CA HIS A 23 -6.08 4.06 -16.08
C HIS A 23 -7.48 4.09 -15.45
N ARG A 24 -8.02 5.30 -15.18
CA ARG A 24 -9.39 5.46 -14.66
C ARG A 24 -10.44 4.93 -15.62
N LEU A 25 -10.29 5.19 -16.92
CA LEU A 25 -11.18 4.66 -17.94
C LEU A 25 -11.11 3.13 -17.98
N LEU A 26 -9.91 2.54 -17.98
CA LEU A 26 -9.73 1.09 -17.94
C LEU A 26 -10.45 0.46 -16.75
N LEU A 27 -10.29 1.03 -15.56
CA LEU A 27 -10.95 0.54 -14.35
C LEU A 27 -12.47 0.66 -14.42
N SER A 28 -13.01 1.76 -14.97
CA SER A 28 -14.45 1.95 -15.14
C SER A 28 -15.07 1.00 -16.18
N LEU A 29 -14.30 0.58 -17.17
CA LEU A 29 -14.71 -0.44 -18.15
C LEU A 29 -14.61 -1.86 -17.58
N TYR A 30 -13.60 -2.12 -16.75
CA TYR A 30 -13.37 -3.46 -16.21
C TYR A 30 -14.25 -3.77 -14.99
N PHE A 31 -14.34 -2.83 -14.03
CA PHE A 31 -15.17 -2.98 -12.83
C PHE A 31 -16.50 -2.30 -13.00
N ARG A 32 -17.56 -2.95 -12.49
CA ARG A 32 -18.92 -2.39 -12.55
C ARG A 32 -19.03 -1.10 -11.73
N ARG A 33 -18.39 -1.05 -10.56
CA ARG A 33 -18.39 0.10 -9.65
C ARG A 33 -17.18 0.04 -8.71
N ILE A 34 -16.57 1.17 -8.44
CA ILE A 34 -15.55 1.35 -7.41
C ILE A 34 -16.08 2.38 -6.42
N ILE A 35 -16.21 1.98 -5.16
CA ILE A 35 -16.72 2.83 -4.07
C ILE A 35 -15.60 3.03 -3.07
N ILE A 36 -15.39 4.27 -2.64
CA ILE A 36 -14.33 4.63 -1.69
C ILE A 36 -14.97 5.35 -0.52
N TYR A 37 -14.73 4.84 0.69
CA TYR A 37 -15.12 5.45 1.97
C TYR A 37 -13.89 5.88 2.75
N GLY A 38 -14.03 6.91 3.61
CA GLY A 38 -12.97 7.37 4.49
C GLY A 38 -11.85 8.13 3.77
N PHE A 39 -12.13 8.75 2.63
CA PHE A 39 -11.12 9.49 1.86
C PHE A 39 -10.50 10.64 2.67
N GLU A 40 -11.23 11.18 3.65
CA GLU A 40 -10.78 12.19 4.62
C GLU A 40 -9.61 11.73 5.50
N HIS A 41 -9.43 10.42 5.67
CA HIS A 41 -8.32 9.84 6.41
C HIS A 41 -6.99 9.80 5.63
N LEU A 42 -7.05 10.08 4.31
CA LEU A 42 -5.87 10.06 3.48
C LEU A 42 -5.13 11.40 3.57
N PRO A 43 -3.87 11.43 4.06
CA PRO A 43 -3.09 12.65 4.08
C PRO A 43 -2.91 13.23 2.67
N ILE A 44 -3.28 14.50 2.49
CA ILE A 44 -3.18 15.20 1.20
C ILE A 44 -1.70 15.37 0.83
N ASN A 45 -0.90 15.82 1.80
CA ASN A 45 0.51 16.15 1.63
C ASN A 45 1.39 15.39 2.61
N GLY A 46 2.65 15.22 2.26
CA GLY A 46 3.66 14.63 3.12
C GLY A 46 3.87 13.14 2.91
N PRO A 47 4.85 12.59 3.64
CA PRO A 47 5.13 11.18 3.58
C PRO A 47 3.99 10.40 4.23
N VAL A 48 3.61 9.28 3.61
CA VAL A 48 2.60 8.37 4.15
C VAL A 48 2.89 6.94 3.70
N ILE A 49 2.60 5.99 4.58
CA ILE A 49 2.58 4.57 4.22
C ILE A 49 1.12 4.12 4.12
N LEU A 50 0.68 3.77 2.92
CA LEU A 50 -0.59 3.11 2.67
C LEU A 50 -0.41 1.61 2.90
N ALA A 51 -1.16 1.04 3.83
CA ALA A 51 -1.05 -0.34 4.27
C ALA A 51 -2.32 -1.14 3.94
N PRO A 52 -2.54 -1.52 2.66
CA PRO A 52 -3.76 -2.21 2.25
C PRO A 52 -3.72 -3.72 2.54
N LYS A 53 -4.91 -4.29 2.74
CA LYS A 53 -5.16 -5.73 2.58
C LYS A 53 -4.76 -6.15 1.16
N HIS A 54 -4.13 -7.33 1.03
CA HIS A 54 -3.74 -7.86 -0.29
C HIS A 54 -4.58 -9.08 -0.69
N PHE A 55 -5.57 -8.86 -1.54
CA PHE A 55 -6.49 -9.88 -2.01
C PHE A 55 -6.21 -10.32 -3.46
N SER A 56 -5.78 -9.39 -4.32
CA SER A 56 -5.68 -9.60 -5.75
C SER A 56 -4.49 -8.89 -6.38
N ARG A 57 -4.07 -9.36 -7.56
CA ARG A 57 -3.14 -8.61 -8.43
C ARG A 57 -3.71 -7.27 -8.92
N TRP A 58 -5.03 -7.10 -8.82
CA TRP A 58 -5.70 -5.85 -9.14
C TRP A 58 -5.54 -4.78 -8.05
N ASP A 59 -5.23 -5.17 -6.79
CA ASP A 59 -5.18 -4.20 -5.68
C ASP A 59 -4.26 -3.02 -5.95
N PRO A 60 -3.00 -3.17 -6.40
CA PRO A 60 -2.14 -2.02 -6.68
C PRO A 60 -2.73 -1.11 -7.77
N VAL A 61 -3.36 -1.71 -8.78
CA VAL A 61 -3.95 -0.99 -9.91
C VAL A 61 -5.20 -0.24 -9.46
N VAL A 62 -6.08 -0.90 -8.69
CA VAL A 62 -7.29 -0.27 -8.14
C VAL A 62 -6.95 0.83 -7.15
N LEU A 63 -6.02 0.57 -6.23
CA LEU A 63 -5.64 1.53 -5.19
C LEU A 63 -4.87 2.74 -5.74
N ALA A 64 -4.32 2.66 -6.95
CA ALA A 64 -3.69 3.81 -7.59
C ALA A 64 -4.67 4.97 -7.88
N VAL A 65 -6.00 4.74 -7.85
CA VAL A 65 -7.00 5.82 -7.97
C VAL A 65 -7.00 6.78 -6.77
N LEU A 66 -6.44 6.35 -5.63
CA LEU A 66 -6.40 7.12 -4.38
C LEU A 66 -5.45 8.32 -4.45
N SER A 67 -4.61 8.41 -5.47
CA SER A 67 -3.68 9.53 -5.60
C SER A 67 -3.60 10.01 -7.04
N VAL A 68 -3.47 11.33 -7.20
CA VAL A 68 -3.12 11.95 -8.48
C VAL A 68 -1.61 12.03 -8.68
N GLU A 69 -0.85 11.88 -7.60
CA GLU A 69 0.60 11.79 -7.60
C GLU A 69 1.05 10.33 -7.70
N PRO A 70 2.27 10.07 -8.18
CA PRO A 70 2.80 8.73 -8.21
C PRO A 70 2.77 8.06 -6.84
N LEU A 71 2.18 6.87 -6.75
CA LEU A 71 2.32 5.99 -5.62
C LEU A 71 3.51 5.07 -5.85
N TRP A 72 4.33 4.91 -4.81
CA TRP A 72 5.48 4.03 -4.86
C TRP A 72 5.13 2.69 -4.22
N PHE A 73 5.41 1.59 -4.94
CA PHE A 73 5.01 0.24 -4.54
C PHE A 73 6.22 -0.63 -4.25
N MET A 74 6.27 -1.22 -3.08
CA MET A 74 7.21 -2.28 -2.78
C MET A 74 6.66 -3.61 -3.31
N THR A 75 7.30 -4.17 -4.34
CA THR A 75 6.78 -5.32 -5.09
C THR A 75 7.83 -6.44 -5.16
N ASN A 76 7.35 -7.71 -5.10
CA ASN A 76 8.24 -8.87 -5.19
C ASN A 76 9.15 -8.80 -6.43
N ALA A 77 10.45 -9.01 -6.24
CA ALA A 77 11.48 -8.95 -7.27
C ALA A 77 11.17 -9.83 -8.49
N ASN A 78 10.46 -10.95 -8.29
CA ASN A 78 10.06 -11.87 -9.37
C ASN A 78 9.09 -11.24 -10.39
N GLN A 79 8.46 -10.10 -10.07
CA GLN A 79 7.54 -9.40 -10.98
C GLN A 79 8.27 -8.48 -11.98
N PHE A 80 9.60 -8.32 -11.85
CA PHE A 80 10.38 -7.36 -12.62
C PHE A 80 11.06 -7.94 -13.87
N SER A 81 10.55 -9.04 -14.42
CA SER A 81 11.02 -9.63 -15.68
C SER A 81 10.23 -9.13 -16.89
N GLY A 82 10.88 -9.07 -18.06
CA GLY A 82 10.26 -8.75 -19.34
C GLY A 82 9.54 -7.39 -19.39
N VAL A 83 8.54 -7.29 -20.27
CA VAL A 83 7.73 -6.08 -20.50
C VAL A 83 6.97 -5.67 -19.23
N GLN A 84 6.44 -6.63 -18.49
CA GLN A 84 5.76 -6.36 -17.22
C GLN A 84 6.68 -5.59 -16.26
N GLY A 85 7.90 -6.07 -16.06
CA GLY A 85 8.88 -5.42 -15.19
C GLY A 85 9.24 -4.00 -15.64
N TRP A 86 9.30 -3.78 -16.95
CA TRP A 86 9.52 -2.47 -17.53
C TRP A 86 8.36 -1.49 -17.23
N VAL A 87 7.12 -1.95 -17.37
CA VAL A 87 5.92 -1.14 -17.11
C VAL A 87 5.81 -0.79 -15.62
N ILE A 88 5.86 -1.79 -14.74
CA ILE A 88 5.63 -1.55 -13.31
C ILE A 88 6.69 -0.64 -12.67
N ARG A 89 7.95 -0.68 -13.16
CA ARG A 89 9.00 0.28 -12.73
C ARG A 89 8.62 1.72 -13.03
N ARG A 90 8.01 1.97 -14.20
CA ARG A 90 7.58 3.32 -14.59
C ARG A 90 6.36 3.80 -13.85
N LEU A 91 5.60 2.88 -13.29
CA LEU A 91 4.42 3.16 -12.46
C LEU A 91 4.75 3.26 -10.96
N GLY A 92 6.03 3.29 -10.59
CA GLY A 92 6.45 3.48 -9.20
C GLY A 92 6.79 2.20 -8.44
N ALA A 93 6.71 1.03 -9.07
CA ALA A 93 7.11 -0.20 -8.42
C ALA A 93 8.64 -0.33 -8.31
N PHE A 94 9.12 -0.78 -7.16
CA PHE A 94 10.52 -1.15 -6.94
C PHE A 94 10.64 -2.53 -6.28
N PRO A 95 11.70 -3.28 -6.61
CA PRO A 95 11.81 -4.66 -6.20
C PRO A 95 12.21 -4.82 -4.74
N VAL A 96 11.60 -5.80 -4.08
CA VAL A 96 12.02 -6.33 -2.79
C VAL A 96 12.03 -7.86 -2.85
N ASP A 97 13.03 -8.47 -2.26
CA ASP A 97 13.00 -9.90 -1.96
C ASP A 97 12.22 -10.10 -0.65
N LEU A 98 11.03 -10.68 -0.74
CA LEU A 98 10.15 -10.88 0.42
C LEU A 98 10.65 -11.96 1.38
N ALA A 99 11.51 -12.88 0.90
CA ALA A 99 12.13 -13.92 1.73
C ALA A 99 13.34 -13.35 2.49
N ARG A 100 14.12 -12.49 1.84
CA ARG A 100 15.31 -11.83 2.40
C ARG A 100 15.35 -10.36 1.97
N PRO A 101 14.58 -9.48 2.67
CA PRO A 101 14.54 -8.06 2.31
C PRO A 101 15.95 -7.46 2.29
N GLN A 102 16.35 -7.00 1.12
CA GLN A 102 17.67 -6.39 0.97
C GLN A 102 17.69 -5.01 1.63
N VAL A 103 18.79 -4.71 2.30
CA VAL A 103 19.02 -3.40 2.93
C VAL A 103 18.86 -2.24 1.93
N SER A 104 19.21 -2.47 0.66
CA SER A 104 19.04 -1.48 -0.41
C SER A 104 17.58 -1.10 -0.68
N SER A 105 16.66 -2.07 -0.69
CA SER A 105 15.23 -1.81 -0.90
C SER A 105 14.60 -1.05 0.28
N LEU A 106 14.99 -1.42 1.52
CA LEU A 106 14.54 -0.71 2.71
C LEU A 106 15.11 0.73 2.78
N ARG A 107 16.39 0.90 2.46
CA ARG A 107 16.99 2.25 2.37
C ARG A 107 16.28 3.11 1.32
N TYR A 108 15.92 2.53 0.18
CA TYR A 108 15.20 3.23 -0.85
C TYR A 108 13.80 3.64 -0.40
N ALA A 109 13.07 2.77 0.31
CA ALA A 109 11.76 3.08 0.88
C ALA A 109 11.86 4.25 1.89
N VAL A 110 12.87 4.24 2.78
CA VAL A 110 13.12 5.34 3.71
C VAL A 110 13.46 6.64 2.97
N GLU A 111 14.23 6.58 1.89
CA GLU A 111 14.57 7.76 1.09
C GLU A 111 13.36 8.35 0.37
N LEU A 112 12.44 7.50 -0.11
CA LEU A 112 11.16 7.95 -0.67
C LEU A 112 10.32 8.71 0.38
N LEU A 113 10.20 8.16 1.59
CA LEU A 113 9.48 8.84 2.69
C LEU A 113 10.16 10.15 3.09
N ARG A 114 11.50 10.17 3.13
CA ARG A 114 12.28 11.41 3.35
C ARG A 114 12.03 12.46 2.27
N SER A 115 11.84 12.02 1.04
CA SER A 115 11.47 12.87 -0.10
C SER A 115 9.96 13.17 -0.15
N ARG A 116 9.24 12.96 0.96
CA ARG A 116 7.81 13.23 1.13
C ARG A 116 6.90 12.48 0.15
N GLN A 117 7.36 11.31 -0.33
CA GLN A 117 6.60 10.49 -1.26
C GLN A 117 5.61 9.56 -0.53
N LYS A 118 4.56 9.15 -1.25
CA LYS A 118 3.54 8.21 -0.78
C LYS A 118 3.97 6.78 -1.11
N LEU A 119 4.15 5.95 -0.09
CA LEU A 119 4.57 4.56 -0.24
C LEU A 119 3.40 3.62 0.03
N MET A 120 3.13 2.68 -0.87
CA MET A 120 2.18 1.59 -0.64
C MET A 120 2.95 0.30 -0.35
N LEU A 121 2.62 -0.33 0.77
CA LEU A 121 3.22 -1.56 1.22
C LEU A 121 2.14 -2.51 1.73
N PHE A 122 2.05 -3.71 1.15
CA PHE A 122 1.12 -4.74 1.57
C PHE A 122 1.69 -5.49 2.79
N PRO A 123 1.11 -5.29 3.99
CA PRO A 123 1.73 -5.77 5.24
C PRO A 123 1.68 -7.30 5.39
N GLU A 124 0.82 -7.97 4.62
CA GLU A 124 0.73 -9.44 4.57
C GLU A 124 1.90 -10.10 3.81
N GLY A 125 2.67 -9.32 3.05
CA GLY A 125 3.79 -9.81 2.25
C GLY A 125 3.40 -10.68 1.06
N GLY A 126 2.13 -10.76 0.70
CA GLY A 126 1.62 -11.51 -0.46
C GLY A 126 0.11 -11.56 -0.50
N ILE A 127 -0.43 -12.07 -1.60
CA ILE A 127 -1.87 -12.24 -1.80
C ILE A 127 -2.40 -13.31 -0.86
N VAL A 128 -3.47 -12.98 -0.12
CA VAL A 128 -4.16 -13.87 0.83
C VAL A 128 -5.65 -13.88 0.51
N ARG A 129 -6.18 -15.07 0.15
CA ARG A 129 -7.57 -15.27 -0.25
C ARG A 129 -8.32 -16.27 0.61
N ASP A 130 -7.59 -17.14 1.26
CA ASP A 130 -8.08 -18.26 2.08
C ASP A 130 -8.53 -17.83 3.47
N GLN A 131 -8.20 -16.62 3.87
CA GLN A 131 -8.57 -16.04 5.16
C GLN A 131 -8.73 -14.51 5.03
N PRO A 132 -9.53 -13.88 5.92
CA PRO A 132 -9.76 -12.44 5.86
C PRO A 132 -8.46 -11.62 5.95
N LEU A 133 -7.54 -12.01 6.81
CA LEU A 133 -6.25 -11.36 7.00
C LEU A 133 -5.24 -12.35 7.57
N ARG A 134 -4.04 -12.40 6.98
CA ARG A 134 -2.90 -13.12 7.57
C ARG A 134 -2.29 -12.29 8.69
N SER A 135 -1.73 -12.97 9.70
CA SER A 135 -0.95 -12.31 10.75
C SER A 135 0.19 -11.47 10.16
N LEU A 136 0.28 -10.23 10.60
CA LEU A 136 1.21 -9.26 10.03
C LEU A 136 2.61 -9.43 10.62
N LYS A 137 3.63 -9.14 9.81
CA LYS A 137 5.03 -9.08 10.26
C LYS A 137 5.39 -7.67 10.68
N THR A 138 6.30 -7.53 11.65
CA THR A 138 6.77 -6.23 12.15
C THR A 138 7.60 -5.41 11.15
N GLY A 139 7.82 -5.91 9.95
CA GLY A 139 8.65 -5.25 8.93
C GLY A 139 8.19 -3.84 8.55
N LEU A 140 6.86 -3.61 8.48
CA LEU A 140 6.31 -2.28 8.24
C LEU A 140 6.60 -1.35 9.42
N ALA A 141 6.39 -1.80 10.65
CA ALA A 141 6.67 -1.01 11.85
C ALA A 141 8.17 -0.64 11.96
N HIS A 142 9.07 -1.56 11.60
CA HIS A 142 10.50 -1.26 11.49
C HIS A 142 10.80 -0.18 10.45
N LEU A 143 10.14 -0.23 9.29
CA LEU A 143 10.29 0.80 8.25
C LEU A 143 9.84 2.17 8.74
N VAL A 144 8.68 2.25 9.42
CA VAL A 144 8.17 3.48 10.04
C VAL A 144 9.21 4.06 11.00
N GLN A 145 9.67 3.26 11.97
CA GLN A 145 10.66 3.69 12.95
C GLN A 145 11.94 4.23 12.29
N GLN A 146 12.45 3.53 11.27
CA GLN A 146 13.65 3.98 10.55
C GLN A 146 13.40 5.28 9.77
N ALA A 147 12.22 5.43 9.17
CA ALA A 147 11.86 6.64 8.44
C ALA A 147 11.73 7.82 9.39
N GLU A 148 10.99 7.70 10.49
CA GLU A 148 10.85 8.75 11.51
C GLU A 148 12.20 9.17 12.11
N THR A 149 13.06 8.19 12.44
CA THR A 149 14.42 8.48 12.95
C THR A 149 15.25 9.30 11.95
N ARG A 150 15.03 9.12 10.63
CA ARG A 150 15.81 9.81 9.60
C ARG A 150 15.20 11.12 9.12
N THR A 151 13.89 11.24 9.19
CA THR A 151 13.15 12.44 8.75
C THR A 151 12.96 13.44 9.87
N GLY A 152 12.90 12.97 11.13
CA GLY A 152 12.45 13.75 12.27
C GLY A 152 10.95 14.07 12.24
N GLU A 153 10.20 13.50 11.29
CA GLU A 153 8.75 13.69 11.13
C GLU A 153 8.02 12.39 11.47
N SER A 154 6.81 12.50 12.02
CA SER A 154 5.92 11.36 12.22
C SER A 154 5.37 10.87 10.88
N ILE A 155 5.41 9.56 10.66
CA ILE A 155 4.98 8.93 9.40
C ILE A 155 3.63 8.24 9.61
N PRO A 156 2.52 8.77 9.10
CA PRO A 156 1.23 8.13 9.20
C PRO A 156 1.20 6.81 8.43
N VAL A 157 0.67 5.77 9.07
CA VAL A 157 0.34 4.48 8.47
C VAL A 157 -1.16 4.42 8.28
N VAL A 158 -1.63 4.41 7.04
CA VAL A 158 -3.07 4.41 6.70
C VAL A 158 -3.49 2.99 6.33
N PRO A 159 -4.27 2.29 7.20
CA PRO A 159 -4.81 0.99 6.88
C PRO A 159 -5.90 1.12 5.82
N ILE A 160 -5.93 0.19 4.84
CA ILE A 160 -6.94 0.19 3.78
C ILE A 160 -7.52 -1.20 3.62
N ALA A 161 -8.81 -1.35 3.89
CA ALA A 161 -9.55 -2.55 3.57
C ALA A 161 -10.06 -2.47 2.13
N ILE A 162 -10.02 -3.59 1.41
CA ILE A 162 -10.53 -3.70 0.05
C ILE A 162 -11.34 -4.99 -0.09
N HIS A 163 -12.51 -4.89 -0.71
CA HIS A 163 -13.41 -6.00 -0.94
C HIS A 163 -13.91 -6.02 -2.38
N TYR A 164 -14.03 -7.23 -2.95
CA TYR A 164 -14.51 -7.47 -4.30
C TYR A 164 -15.74 -8.36 -4.27
N GLU A 165 -16.81 -7.96 -4.93
CA GLU A 165 -18.06 -8.73 -5.04
C GLU A 165 -18.33 -9.12 -6.50
N PRO A 166 -18.44 -10.43 -6.82
CA PRO A 166 -18.27 -11.60 -5.94
C PRO A 166 -16.79 -11.94 -5.66
N THR A 167 -15.87 -11.50 -6.52
CA THR A 167 -14.41 -11.67 -6.41
C THR A 167 -13.73 -10.69 -7.38
N ALA A 168 -12.40 -10.61 -7.40
CA ALA A 168 -11.62 -9.68 -8.23
C ALA A 168 -11.62 -10.06 -9.72
N THR A 169 -12.80 -10.06 -10.34
CA THR A 169 -13.05 -10.45 -11.74
C THR A 169 -13.68 -9.30 -12.54
N PHE A 170 -13.86 -9.52 -13.84
CA PHE A 170 -14.56 -8.57 -14.72
C PHE A 170 -15.97 -8.27 -14.20
N ARG A 171 -16.34 -6.98 -14.22
CA ARG A 171 -17.63 -6.45 -13.71
C ARG A 171 -17.88 -6.64 -12.21
N ALA A 172 -16.86 -6.95 -11.43
CA ALA A 172 -16.98 -6.93 -9.99
C ALA A 172 -17.25 -5.51 -9.46
N LYS A 173 -17.94 -5.43 -8.34
CA LYS A 173 -18.00 -4.23 -7.51
C LYS A 173 -16.77 -4.24 -6.60
N VAL A 174 -16.09 -3.12 -6.48
CA VAL A 174 -14.96 -2.93 -5.58
C VAL A 174 -15.34 -1.93 -4.52
N THR A 175 -15.16 -2.27 -3.27
CA THR A 175 -15.35 -1.36 -2.14
C THR A 175 -14.03 -1.18 -1.39
N ILE A 176 -13.63 0.06 -1.19
CA ILE A 176 -12.40 0.47 -0.51
C ILE A 176 -12.80 1.25 0.73
N GLN A 177 -12.28 0.84 1.89
CA GLN A 177 -12.42 1.57 3.15
C GLN A 177 -11.05 2.05 3.59
N ILE A 178 -10.85 3.36 3.59
CA ILE A 178 -9.68 4.01 4.16
C ILE A 178 -9.97 4.25 5.63
N LEU A 179 -9.09 3.78 6.49
CA LEU A 179 -9.26 3.84 7.94
C LEU A 179 -8.39 4.97 8.53
N PRO A 180 -8.68 5.44 9.76
CA PRO A 180 -7.88 6.46 10.42
C PRO A 180 -6.39 6.09 10.43
N PRO A 181 -5.49 7.06 10.20
CA PRO A 181 -4.05 6.82 10.24
C PRO A 181 -3.61 6.42 11.64
N LEU A 182 -2.63 5.52 11.71
CA LEU A 182 -1.94 5.09 12.91
C LEU A 182 -0.56 5.76 12.95
N PHE A 183 -0.15 6.20 14.13
CA PHE A 183 1.17 6.80 14.33
C PHE A 183 1.98 5.95 15.32
N LEU A 184 3.28 5.83 15.10
CA LEU A 184 4.16 5.02 15.97
C LEU A 184 4.10 5.50 17.42
N ALA A 185 3.99 6.81 17.65
CA ALA A 185 3.92 7.43 18.96
C ALA A 185 2.70 6.97 19.78
N ASP A 186 1.56 6.66 19.14
CA ASP A 186 0.35 6.20 19.82
C ASP A 186 0.50 4.78 20.41
N TYR A 187 1.55 4.07 19.99
CA TYR A 187 1.84 2.68 20.40
C TYR A 187 3.12 2.56 21.24
N GLU A 188 3.65 3.68 21.72
CA GLU A 188 4.89 3.70 22.47
C GLU A 188 4.81 2.82 23.72
N GLN A 189 5.81 1.96 23.91
CA GLN A 189 6.00 1.06 25.04
C GLN A 189 7.35 1.29 25.68
N SER A 190 7.59 0.69 26.85
CA SER A 190 8.88 0.75 27.56
C SER A 190 10.07 0.22 26.75
N ASP A 191 9.82 -0.64 25.79
CA ASP A 191 10.82 -1.27 24.92
C ASP A 191 10.49 -1.05 23.44
N LYS A 192 11.50 -0.74 22.64
CA LYS A 192 11.37 -0.51 21.19
C LYS A 192 10.74 -1.69 20.44
N LYS A 193 11.10 -2.91 20.82
CA LYS A 193 10.52 -4.12 20.19
C LYS A 193 9.04 -4.25 20.53
N ALA A 194 8.66 -3.97 21.76
CA ALA A 194 7.26 -3.97 22.18
C ALA A 194 6.44 -2.91 21.44
N THR A 195 6.99 -1.70 21.25
CA THR A 195 6.38 -0.63 20.43
C THR A 195 6.08 -1.09 19.00
N LEU A 196 7.04 -1.74 18.33
CA LEU A 196 6.86 -2.22 16.97
C LEU A 196 5.81 -3.35 16.86
N ILE A 197 5.75 -4.20 17.86
CA ILE A 197 4.73 -5.25 17.98
C ILE A 197 3.36 -4.60 18.18
N ALA A 198 3.25 -3.61 19.08
CA ALA A 198 2.00 -2.92 19.37
C ALA A 198 1.44 -2.19 18.15
N LEU A 199 2.26 -1.45 17.39
CA LEU A 199 1.85 -0.83 16.12
C LEU A 199 1.39 -1.89 15.10
N THR A 200 2.10 -3.02 15.00
CA THR A 200 1.73 -4.10 14.08
C THR A 200 0.38 -4.71 14.44
N GLN A 201 0.11 -4.93 15.74
CA GLN A 201 -1.18 -5.41 16.24
C GLN A 201 -2.29 -4.39 16.04
N GLY A 202 -2.03 -3.10 16.25
CA GLY A 202 -2.95 -2.02 15.95
C GLY A 202 -3.34 -1.99 14.48
N LEU A 203 -2.37 -2.12 13.56
CA LEU A 203 -2.61 -2.21 12.13
C LEU A 203 -3.44 -3.45 11.77
N GLU A 204 -3.12 -4.60 12.37
CA GLU A 204 -3.88 -5.84 12.16
C GLU A 204 -5.32 -5.69 12.63
N GLY A 205 -5.55 -5.11 13.81
CA GLY A 205 -6.87 -4.83 14.35
C GLY A 205 -7.69 -3.89 13.47
N ALA A 206 -7.07 -2.78 13.01
CA ALA A 206 -7.71 -1.84 12.11
C ALA A 206 -8.14 -2.50 10.79
N LEU A 207 -7.25 -3.27 10.15
CA LEU A 207 -7.57 -3.99 8.91
C LEU A 207 -8.68 -5.02 9.10
N ARG A 208 -8.68 -5.78 10.21
CA ARG A 208 -9.75 -6.74 10.53
C ARG A 208 -11.10 -6.03 10.69
N SER A 209 -11.14 -4.94 11.43
CA SER A 209 -12.35 -4.14 11.62
C SER A 209 -12.87 -3.58 10.29
N GLY A 210 -11.99 -2.99 9.46
CA GLY A 210 -12.38 -2.48 8.16
C GLY A 210 -12.91 -3.57 7.22
N MET A 211 -12.29 -4.75 7.21
CA MET A 211 -12.79 -5.89 6.41
C MET A 211 -14.15 -6.38 6.89
N GLN A 212 -14.39 -6.44 8.21
CA GLN A 212 -15.71 -6.79 8.77
C GLN A 212 -16.77 -5.77 8.37
N GLN A 213 -16.49 -4.48 8.46
CA GLN A 213 -17.40 -3.42 8.02
C GLN A 213 -17.82 -3.59 6.55
N LEU A 214 -16.86 -3.93 5.66
CA LEU A 214 -17.14 -4.12 4.25
C LEU A 214 -17.95 -5.39 3.94
N THR A 215 -17.88 -6.41 4.79
CA THR A 215 -18.64 -7.66 4.62
C THR A 215 -20.01 -7.62 5.28
N THR A 216 -20.19 -6.79 6.33
CA THR A 216 -21.47 -6.67 7.06
C THR A 216 -22.32 -5.50 6.57
N ALA A 217 -21.73 -4.49 5.93
CA ALA A 217 -22.48 -3.41 5.32
C ALA A 217 -23.29 -3.97 4.14
N THR A 218 -24.57 -4.25 4.39
CA THR A 218 -25.56 -4.42 3.31
C THR A 218 -25.48 -3.18 2.43
N PRO A 219 -25.32 -3.32 1.08
CA PRO A 219 -25.31 -2.12 0.23
C PRO A 219 -26.61 -1.34 0.44
N PRO A 220 -26.58 0.02 0.43
CA PRO A 220 -27.80 0.78 0.34
C PRO A 220 -28.60 0.22 -0.82
N GLN A 221 -29.84 -0.16 -0.56
CA GLN A 221 -30.77 -0.55 -1.61
C GLN A 221 -31.01 0.69 -2.46
N ASP A 222 -30.49 0.67 -3.70
CA ASP A 222 -30.82 1.66 -4.73
C ASP A 222 -32.20 1.38 -5.29
#